data_f8fb621e314009689e6a73a1084e529c
#
_entry.id   f8fb621e314009689e6a73a1084e529c
#
_cell.length_a   1.000
_cell.length_b   1.000
_cell.length_c   1.000
_cell.angle_alpha   90.00
_cell.angle_beta   90.00
_cell.angle_gamma   90.00
#
_symmetry.space_group_name_H-M   'P 1'
#
loop_
_entity.id
_entity.type
_entity.pdbx_description
1 polymer ?
#
loop_
_entity_poly.entity_id
_entity_poly.type
_entity_poly.pdbx_seq_one_letter_code
_entity_poly.pdbx_strand_id
1 'polypeptide(L)'
;MNNIITLFEDEETSRIKYISFIGESNTRFDLAIIQTERFFGKQLVINIQSGITAIIGQDDLEEPGFLKETFHLNEKEAKELYQYLIQVI
;
A
#
# COMPACT_ATOMS: atom_id res chain seq x y z
N MET A 1 22.39 -28.91 3.41
CA MET A 1 21.26 -29.77 3.03
C MET A 1 19.95 -29.05 3.28
N ASN A 2 19.04 -29.15 2.36
CA ASN A 2 17.78 -28.43 2.40
C ASN A 2 16.64 -29.32 2.87
N ASN A 3 16.00 -28.95 4.00
CA ASN A 3 14.84 -29.66 4.54
C ASN A 3 13.54 -28.90 4.28
N ILE A 4 13.54 -28.03 3.28
CA ILE A 4 12.37 -27.19 2.94
C ILE A 4 11.46 -27.95 1.99
N ILE A 5 10.18 -27.95 2.28
CA ILE A 5 9.15 -28.48 1.41
C ILE A 5 8.39 -27.29 0.82
N THR A 6 8.43 -27.14 -0.50
CA THR A 6 7.69 -26.08 -1.17
C THR A 6 6.23 -26.50 -1.28
N LEU A 7 5.33 -25.70 -0.68
CA LEU A 7 3.90 -25.96 -0.74
C LEU A 7 3.26 -25.35 -1.99
N PHE A 8 3.78 -24.22 -2.43
CA PHE A 8 3.23 -23.49 -3.56
C PHE A 8 4.28 -22.56 -4.12
N GLU A 9 4.32 -22.43 -5.44
CA GLU A 9 5.24 -21.51 -6.10
C GLU A 9 4.58 -21.00 -7.37
N ASP A 10 4.64 -19.70 -7.58
CA ASP A 10 4.00 -19.07 -8.72
C ASP A 10 4.74 -17.78 -9.09
N GLU A 11 4.57 -17.37 -10.33
CA GLU A 11 5.14 -16.12 -10.83
C GLU A 11 4.10 -15.36 -11.63
N GLU A 12 4.20 -14.05 -11.63
CA GLU A 12 3.35 -13.25 -12.49
C GLU A 12 4.07 -11.96 -12.90
N THR A 13 3.58 -11.34 -13.97
CA THR A 13 4.01 -10.01 -14.38
C THR A 13 2.97 -9.03 -13.87
N SER A 14 3.41 -8.04 -13.11
CA SER A 14 2.52 -7.07 -12.48
C SER A 14 2.89 -5.65 -12.91
N ARG A 15 1.95 -4.72 -12.72
CA ARG A 15 2.19 -3.30 -12.97
C ARG A 15 2.55 -2.64 -11.66
N ILE A 16 3.67 -1.91 -11.67
CA ILE A 16 4.16 -1.22 -10.48
C ILE A 16 4.25 0.27 -10.79
N LYS A 17 3.60 1.08 -9.96
CA LYS A 17 3.68 2.53 -10.03
C LYS A 17 4.48 3.03 -8.84
N TYR A 18 5.51 3.81 -9.11
CA TYR A 18 6.26 4.50 -8.05
C TYR A 18 5.83 5.95 -8.03
N ILE A 19 5.53 6.47 -6.85
CA ILE A 19 5.09 7.85 -6.72
C ILE A 19 5.67 8.49 -5.47
N SER A 20 6.02 9.76 -5.59
CA SER A 20 6.44 10.58 -4.46
C SER A 20 5.60 11.84 -4.44
N PHE A 21 5.13 12.24 -3.27
CA PHE A 21 4.44 13.50 -3.12
C PHE A 21 4.65 14.07 -1.71
N ILE A 22 4.41 15.37 -1.58
CA ILE A 22 4.50 16.06 -0.30
C ILE A 22 3.12 16.65 -0.02
N GLY A 23 2.56 16.31 1.15
CA GLY A 23 1.30 16.87 1.59
C GLY A 23 1.45 18.24 2.24
N GLU A 24 0.33 18.85 2.62
CA GLU A 24 0.32 20.17 3.25
C GLU A 24 1.07 20.22 4.58
N SER A 25 1.21 19.08 5.25
CA SER A 25 1.96 18.97 6.49
C SER A 25 3.47 18.85 6.26
N ASN A 26 3.94 18.97 5.02
CA ASN A 26 5.32 18.77 4.61
C ASN A 26 5.82 17.33 4.79
N THR A 27 4.92 16.39 5.04
CA THR A 27 5.28 14.99 5.08
C THR A 27 5.47 14.48 3.66
N ARG A 28 6.62 13.89 3.40
CA ARG A 28 6.89 13.26 2.12
C ARG A 28 6.46 11.80 2.15
N PHE A 29 5.73 11.41 1.12
CA PHE A 29 5.35 10.02 0.92
C PHE A 29 6.06 9.48 -0.32
N ASP A 30 6.67 8.31 -0.18
CA ASP A 30 7.24 7.56 -1.29
C ASP A 30 6.57 6.21 -1.30
N LEU A 31 5.80 5.93 -2.36
CA LEU A 31 4.97 4.74 -2.42
C LEU A 31 5.29 3.91 -3.65
N ALA A 32 5.15 2.60 -3.52
CA ALA A 32 5.03 1.70 -4.64
C ALA A 32 3.64 1.09 -4.59
N ILE A 33 2.91 1.18 -5.69
CA ILE A 33 1.56 0.61 -5.80
C ILE A 33 1.60 -0.48 -6.84
N ILE A 34 1.28 -1.69 -6.43
CA ILE A 34 1.39 -2.88 -7.26
C ILE A 34 0.01 -3.41 -7.59
N GLN A 35 -0.32 -3.45 -8.87
CA GLN A 35 -1.53 -4.07 -9.37
C GLN A 35 -1.24 -5.53 -9.69
N THR A 36 -1.97 -6.42 -9.03
CA THR A 36 -1.81 -7.85 -9.22
C THR A 36 -3.20 -8.49 -9.20
N GLU A 37 -3.35 -9.61 -9.86
CA GLU A 37 -4.62 -10.35 -9.87
C GLU A 37 -4.85 -11.18 -8.60
N ARG A 38 -3.86 -11.23 -7.71
CA ARG A 38 -3.92 -12.08 -6.51
C ARG A 38 -4.91 -11.62 -5.46
N PHE A 39 -5.25 -10.33 -5.42
CA PHE A 39 -5.99 -9.75 -4.29
C PHE A 39 -7.38 -9.26 -4.66
N PHE A 40 -8.00 -9.86 -5.66
CA PHE A 40 -9.40 -9.60 -6.01
C PHE A 40 -9.73 -8.11 -6.17
N GLY A 41 -8.95 -7.43 -6.99
CA GLY A 41 -9.18 -6.01 -7.26
C GLY A 41 -8.55 -5.06 -6.27
N LYS A 42 -7.97 -5.57 -5.19
CA LYS A 42 -7.20 -4.75 -4.26
C LYS A 42 -5.78 -4.59 -4.76
N GLN A 43 -5.10 -3.56 -4.28
CA GLN A 43 -3.73 -3.28 -4.67
C GLN A 43 -2.79 -3.38 -3.48
N LEU A 44 -1.56 -3.75 -3.77
CA LEU A 44 -0.52 -3.79 -2.76
C LEU A 44 0.12 -2.41 -2.70
N VAL A 45 0.12 -1.80 -1.53
CA VAL A 45 0.69 -0.46 -1.32
C VAL A 45 1.85 -0.58 -0.35
N ILE A 46 3.02 -0.12 -0.79
CA ILE A 46 4.23 -0.13 0.03
C ILE A 46 4.62 1.30 0.35
N ASN A 47 4.72 1.62 1.63
CA ASN A 47 5.36 2.86 2.06
C ASN A 47 6.87 2.58 2.08
N ILE A 48 7.57 3.10 1.09
CA ILE A 48 8.98 2.74 0.87
C ILE A 48 9.86 3.18 2.05
N GLN A 49 9.57 4.32 2.65
CA GLN A 49 10.40 4.84 3.74
C GLN A 49 10.33 3.96 4.98
N SER A 50 9.16 3.46 5.32
CA SER A 50 8.98 2.62 6.50
C SER A 50 9.07 1.12 6.19
N GLY A 51 8.87 0.75 4.94
CA GLY A 51 8.77 -0.64 4.55
C GLY A 51 7.43 -1.27 4.85
N ILE A 52 6.50 -0.53 5.42
CA ILE A 52 5.18 -1.07 5.75
C ILE A 52 4.38 -1.28 4.47
N THR A 53 3.76 -2.44 4.37
CA THR A 53 3.02 -2.88 3.20
C THR A 53 1.61 -3.27 3.58
N ALA A 54 0.64 -2.92 2.75
CA ALA A 54 -0.76 -3.27 2.99
C ALA A 54 -1.47 -3.59 1.68
N ILE A 55 -2.46 -4.46 1.76
CA ILE A 55 -3.36 -4.77 0.64
C ILE A 55 -4.58 -3.88 0.83
N ILE A 56 -4.83 -2.98 -0.14
CA ILE A 56 -5.83 -1.93 0.02
C ILE A 56 -6.83 -1.93 -1.14
N GLY A 57 -8.10 -1.97 -0.80
CA GLY A 57 -9.20 -1.75 -1.73
C GLY A 57 -10.03 -0.56 -1.29
N GLN A 58 -11.07 -0.23 -2.05
CA GLN A 58 -11.94 0.90 -1.72
C GLN A 58 -12.64 0.72 -0.38
N ASP A 59 -13.04 -0.49 -0.05
CA ASP A 59 -13.69 -0.81 1.22
C ASP A 59 -12.77 -0.53 2.41
N ASP A 60 -11.47 -0.81 2.25
CA ASP A 60 -10.51 -0.53 3.32
C ASP A 60 -10.37 0.97 3.55
N LEU A 61 -10.38 1.76 2.47
CA LEU A 61 -10.26 3.21 2.58
C LEU A 61 -11.46 3.85 3.25
N GLU A 62 -12.63 3.21 3.18
CA GLU A 62 -13.83 3.69 3.84
C GLU A 62 -13.83 3.42 5.35
N GLU A 63 -12.96 2.56 5.83
CA GLU A 63 -12.89 2.22 7.25
C GLU A 63 -12.14 3.31 8.02
N PRO A 64 -12.79 3.95 9.02
CA PRO A 64 -12.14 5.00 9.80
C PRO A 64 -10.89 4.52 10.50
N GLY A 65 -9.81 5.29 10.36
CA GLY A 65 -8.55 4.98 11.03
C GLY A 65 -7.70 3.91 10.38
N PHE A 66 -8.15 3.34 9.27
CA PHE A 66 -7.42 2.26 8.62
C PHE A 66 -5.99 2.65 8.25
N LEU A 67 -5.82 3.76 7.53
CA LEU A 67 -4.49 4.19 7.09
C LEU A 67 -3.62 4.65 8.25
N LYS A 68 -4.22 5.32 9.22
CA LYS A 68 -3.50 5.78 10.40
C LYS A 68 -2.88 4.61 11.16
N GLU A 69 -3.65 3.58 11.41
CA GLU A 69 -3.19 2.41 12.14
C GLU A 69 -2.24 1.55 11.31
N THR A 70 -2.58 1.34 10.04
CA THR A 70 -1.79 0.46 9.17
C THR A 70 -0.38 0.99 8.93
N PHE A 71 -0.26 2.28 8.66
CA PHE A 71 1.03 2.89 8.33
C PHE A 71 1.64 3.69 9.47
N HIS A 72 1.07 3.63 10.67
CA HIS A 72 1.56 4.35 11.85
C HIS A 72 1.69 5.86 11.60
N LEU A 73 0.63 6.44 11.08
CA LEU A 73 0.59 7.86 10.73
C LEU A 73 -0.20 8.65 11.79
N ASN A 74 0.07 9.95 11.87
CA ASN A 74 -0.84 10.82 12.61
C ASN A 74 -2.07 11.11 11.74
N GLU A 75 -3.07 11.81 12.30
CA GLU A 75 -4.32 12.03 11.60
C GLU A 75 -4.16 12.86 10.33
N LYS A 76 -3.29 13.85 10.37
CA LYS A 76 -3.07 14.74 9.23
C LYS A 76 -2.39 13.99 8.10
N GLU A 77 -1.37 13.20 8.41
CA GLU A 77 -0.67 12.37 7.43
C GLU A 77 -1.60 11.33 6.81
N ALA A 78 -2.41 10.68 7.65
CA ALA A 78 -3.37 9.69 7.17
C ALA A 78 -4.37 10.30 6.20
N LYS A 79 -4.85 11.52 6.50
CA LYS A 79 -5.76 12.23 5.62
C LYS A 79 -5.12 12.54 4.28
N GLU A 80 -3.87 12.95 4.28
CA GLU A 80 -3.14 13.27 3.05
C GLU A 80 -2.93 12.02 2.20
N LEU A 81 -2.54 10.92 2.83
CA LEU A 81 -2.40 9.66 2.12
C LEU A 81 -3.73 9.19 1.54
N TYR A 82 -4.80 9.32 2.31
CA TYR A 82 -6.14 8.98 1.86
C TYR A 82 -6.52 9.78 0.60
N GLN A 83 -6.26 11.08 0.60
CA GLN A 83 -6.60 11.94 -0.54
C GLN A 83 -5.91 11.50 -1.82
N TYR A 84 -4.71 10.97 -1.72
CA TYR A 84 -4.04 10.41 -2.88
C TYR A 84 -4.61 9.04 -3.27
N LEU A 85 -4.75 8.15 -2.31
CA LEU A 85 -5.13 6.76 -2.59
C LEU A 85 -6.53 6.62 -3.17
N ILE A 86 -7.48 7.48 -2.76
CA ILE A 86 -8.83 7.44 -3.34
C ILE A 86 -8.87 7.77 -4.82
N GLN A 87 -7.83 8.39 -5.35
CA GLN A 87 -7.74 8.71 -6.77
C GLN A 87 -7.21 7.54 -7.61
N VAL A 88 -6.50 6.62 -7.00
CA VAL A 88 -5.79 5.57 -7.73
C VAL A 88 -6.23 4.15 -7.36
N ILE A 89 -6.99 4.00 -6.30
CA ILE A 89 -7.51 2.69 -5.87
C ILE A 89 -9.04 2.56 -6.09
#